data_0a3ff8a01e586e3a3a8c024f48051991
#
_entry.id   0a3ff8a01e586e3a3a8c024f48051991
#
_cell.length_a   1.000
_cell.length_b   1.000
_cell.length_c   1.000
_cell.angle_alpha   90.00
_cell.angle_beta   90.00
_cell.angle_gamma   90.00
#
_symmetry.space_group_name_H-M   'P 1'
#
loop_
_entity.id
_entity.type
_entity.pdbx_description
1 polymer ?
#
loop_
_entity_poly.entity_id
_entity_poly.type
_entity_poly.pdbx_seq_one_letter_code
_entity_poly.pdbx_strand_id
1 'polypeptide(L)'
;MKENNNLKFLTFFLIILFSNSINGQNSLLDEIDYNNEDYKVGLSAFKAHKIINGQSTKQSSKKELFLYVAHRFGSINGGIKTLFGLDIANTKIEMFYGISDNFQIGFSRESLKKTYTINFKNKITSQESNFPLNISIYNSFNYNSSDFLAPGVDLSFSDRSIFLSQLLISNRISEKLSFQLTP
;
A
#
# COMPACT_ATOMS: atom_id res chain seq x y z
N MET A 1 43.38 -4.78 30.03
CA MET A 1 42.22 -4.81 29.10
C MET A 1 41.13 -3.89 29.65
N LYS A 2 40.89 -2.73 29.00
CA LYS A 2 39.78 -1.88 29.40
C LYS A 2 38.48 -2.50 28.90
N GLU A 3 37.66 -3.00 29.82
CA GLU A 3 36.32 -3.49 29.48
C GLU A 3 35.48 -2.36 28.86
N ASN A 4 34.91 -2.65 27.70
CA ASN A 4 34.17 -1.66 26.94
C ASN A 4 32.76 -1.51 27.50
N ASN A 5 32.59 -0.65 28.51
CA ASN A 5 31.32 -0.40 29.19
C ASN A 5 30.20 0.04 28.24
N ASN A 6 30.55 0.64 27.11
CA ASN A 6 29.60 1.05 26.06
C ASN A 6 28.95 -0.16 25.39
N LEU A 7 29.70 -1.28 25.21
CA LEU A 7 29.15 -2.50 24.62
C LEU A 7 28.15 -3.17 25.57
N LYS A 8 28.46 -3.19 26.89
CA LYS A 8 27.54 -3.75 27.90
C LYS A 8 26.25 -2.92 27.99
N PHE A 9 26.36 -1.59 27.90
CA PHE A 9 25.21 -0.70 27.92
C PHE A 9 24.35 -0.88 26.64
N LEU A 10 24.97 -1.02 25.47
CA LEU A 10 24.27 -1.29 24.22
C LEU A 10 23.52 -2.62 24.23
N THR A 11 24.17 -3.68 24.75
CA THR A 11 23.57 -5.02 24.87
C THR A 11 22.39 -5.01 25.84
N PHE A 12 22.52 -4.32 26.98
CA PHE A 12 21.45 -4.16 27.98
C PHE A 12 20.26 -3.40 27.39
N PHE A 13 20.49 -2.32 26.65
CA PHE A 13 19.46 -1.54 25.96
C PHE A 13 18.74 -2.35 24.87
N LEU A 14 19.47 -3.18 24.13
CA LEU A 14 18.90 -4.10 23.12
C LEU A 14 17.99 -5.16 23.79
N ILE A 15 18.41 -5.72 24.94
CA ILE A 15 17.60 -6.70 25.67
C ILE A 15 16.30 -6.08 26.19
N ILE A 16 16.32 -4.82 26.65
CA ILE A 16 15.11 -4.10 27.09
C ILE A 16 14.15 -3.85 25.92
N LEU A 17 14.66 -3.53 24.72
CA LEU A 17 13.83 -3.34 23.54
C LEU A 17 13.12 -4.62 23.07
N PHE A 18 13.72 -5.80 23.31
CA PHE A 18 13.12 -7.09 22.96
C PHE A 18 12.33 -7.74 24.08
N SER A 19 12.38 -7.21 25.32
CA SER A 19 11.66 -7.78 26.47
C SER A 19 10.22 -7.30 26.61
N ASN A 20 9.69 -6.47 25.70
CA ASN A 20 8.27 -6.17 25.67
C ASN A 20 7.52 -7.43 25.23
N SER A 21 6.95 -8.08 26.20
CA SER A 21 6.22 -9.35 26.11
C SER A 21 5.19 -9.30 24.97
N ILE A 22 5.25 -10.31 24.11
CA ILE A 22 4.25 -10.64 23.10
C ILE A 22 2.98 -11.15 23.83
N ASN A 23 2.29 -10.28 24.56
CA ASN A 23 0.99 -10.59 25.14
C ASN A 23 -0.18 -10.09 24.26
N GLY A 24 0.12 -9.56 23.07
CA GLY A 24 -0.87 -8.94 22.20
C GLY A 24 -1.71 -9.92 21.36
N GLN A 25 -1.32 -11.19 21.27
CA GLN A 25 -2.03 -12.11 20.37
C GLN A 25 -3.23 -12.82 21.00
N ASN A 26 -3.24 -13.04 22.28
CA ASN A 26 -4.35 -13.75 22.93
C ASN A 26 -5.57 -12.84 23.19
N SER A 27 -5.36 -11.54 23.45
CA SER A 27 -6.47 -10.60 23.66
C SER A 27 -7.20 -10.22 22.36
N LEU A 28 -6.52 -10.25 21.22
CA LEU A 28 -7.13 -9.97 19.90
C LEU A 28 -8.03 -11.11 19.40
N LEU A 29 -7.76 -12.35 19.81
CA LEU A 29 -8.60 -13.50 19.48
C LEU A 29 -9.85 -13.56 20.37
N ASP A 30 -9.76 -13.11 21.61
CA ASP A 30 -10.88 -13.06 22.56
C ASP A 30 -11.82 -11.86 22.28
N GLU A 31 -11.32 -10.81 21.58
CA GLU A 31 -12.10 -9.64 21.17
C GLU A 31 -12.85 -9.86 19.85
N ILE A 32 -12.60 -10.97 19.15
CA ILE A 32 -13.46 -11.45 18.08
C ILE A 32 -14.64 -12.17 18.75
N ASP A 33 -15.50 -11.37 19.33
CA ASP A 33 -16.79 -11.84 19.85
C ASP A 33 -17.61 -12.29 18.63
N TYR A 34 -17.83 -13.60 18.50
CA TYR A 34 -18.73 -14.22 17.53
C TYR A 34 -20.21 -13.92 17.85
N ASN A 35 -20.48 -12.76 18.40
CA ASN A 35 -21.84 -12.28 18.46
C ASN A 35 -22.27 -11.88 17.06
N ASN A 36 -23.11 -12.72 16.47
CA ASN A 36 -23.88 -12.57 15.26
C ASN A 36 -24.78 -11.31 15.31
N GLU A 37 -24.23 -10.15 15.51
CA GLU A 37 -24.85 -8.93 15.05
C GLU A 37 -24.42 -8.76 13.60
N ASP A 38 -25.40 -8.77 12.70
CA ASP A 38 -25.30 -8.49 11.27
C ASP A 38 -24.43 -7.23 11.00
N TYR A 39 -23.13 -7.34 11.15
CA TYR A 39 -22.22 -6.41 10.53
C TYR A 39 -22.38 -6.62 9.04
N LYS A 40 -23.26 -5.84 8.43
CA LYS A 40 -23.32 -5.64 6.98
C LYS A 40 -22.04 -4.96 6.54
N VAL A 41 -20.92 -5.68 6.65
CA VAL A 41 -19.67 -5.29 6.03
C VAL A 41 -19.94 -5.30 4.54
N GLY A 42 -20.00 -4.13 3.94
CA GLY A 42 -20.18 -4.01 2.51
C GLY A 42 -19.19 -4.94 1.79
N LEU A 43 -19.70 -5.80 0.92
CA LEU A 43 -18.92 -6.84 0.27
C LEU A 43 -17.80 -6.21 -0.55
N SER A 44 -16.57 -6.29 -0.05
CA SER A 44 -15.41 -5.84 -0.81
C SER A 44 -15.20 -6.74 -2.02
N ALA A 45 -15.13 -6.16 -3.22
CA ALA A 45 -14.87 -6.91 -4.45
C ALA A 45 -13.47 -7.53 -4.45
N PHE A 46 -12.50 -6.89 -3.80
CA PHE A 46 -11.12 -7.36 -3.74
C PHE A 46 -10.60 -7.38 -2.29
N LYS A 47 -9.72 -8.34 -2.00
CA LYS A 47 -9.05 -8.44 -0.70
C LYS A 47 -7.85 -7.48 -0.58
N ALA A 48 -7.24 -7.09 -1.70
CA ALA A 48 -6.06 -6.24 -1.75
C ALA A 48 -6.40 -4.81 -2.21
N HIS A 49 -5.61 -3.83 -1.73
CA HIS A 49 -5.73 -2.42 -2.14
C HIS A 49 -5.33 -2.18 -3.60
N LYS A 50 -4.62 -3.15 -4.20
CA LYS A 50 -4.13 -3.07 -5.57
C LYS A 50 -4.46 -4.32 -6.36
N ILE A 51 -4.74 -4.13 -7.65
CA ILE A 51 -4.84 -5.18 -8.65
C ILE A 51 -3.65 -4.99 -9.59
N ILE A 52 -2.61 -5.81 -9.44
CA ILE A 52 -1.33 -5.71 -10.18
C ILE A 52 -0.73 -4.30 -10.02
N ASN A 53 -0.96 -3.41 -10.97
CA ASN A 53 -0.45 -2.03 -11.01
C ASN A 53 -1.52 -0.98 -10.69
N GLY A 54 -2.79 -1.33 -10.81
CA GLY A 54 -3.92 -0.44 -10.57
C GLY A 54 -4.39 -0.43 -9.13
N GLN A 55 -5.18 0.57 -8.78
CA GLN A 55 -5.88 0.62 -7.50
C GLN A 55 -7.13 -0.24 -7.56
N SER A 56 -7.49 -0.87 -6.45
CA SER A 56 -8.80 -1.50 -6.29
C SER A 56 -9.75 -0.58 -5.50
N THR A 57 -11.02 -0.94 -5.45
CA THR A 57 -12.00 -0.27 -4.57
C THR A 57 -11.80 -0.59 -3.09
N LYS A 58 -10.95 -1.59 -2.74
CA LYS A 58 -10.57 -1.86 -1.34
C LYS A 58 -9.82 -0.68 -0.75
N GLN A 59 -10.14 -0.36 0.48
CA GLN A 59 -9.56 0.76 1.21
C GLN A 59 -9.31 0.33 2.67
N SER A 60 -8.37 1.02 3.34
CA SER A 60 -8.10 0.83 4.75
C SER A 60 -9.27 1.29 5.59
N SER A 61 -9.58 0.56 6.63
CA SER A 61 -10.57 0.95 7.64
C SER A 61 -10.07 2.12 8.47
N LYS A 62 -10.96 2.78 9.22
CA LYS A 62 -10.58 3.88 10.11
C LYS A 62 -9.47 3.47 11.06
N LYS A 63 -8.42 4.30 11.15
CA LYS A 63 -7.20 4.10 11.97
C LYS A 63 -6.34 2.90 11.54
N GLU A 64 -6.64 2.23 10.45
CA GLU A 64 -5.83 1.15 9.93
C GLU A 64 -4.68 1.71 9.09
N LEU A 65 -3.45 1.25 9.38
CA LEU A 65 -2.25 1.56 8.62
C LEU A 65 -1.79 0.33 7.85
N PHE A 66 -1.69 0.47 6.55
CA PHE A 66 -1.13 -0.54 5.65
C PHE A 66 0.24 -0.12 5.14
N LEU A 67 1.24 -0.99 5.30
CA LEU A 67 2.54 -0.85 4.66
C LEU A 67 2.65 -1.85 3.51
N TYR A 68 2.94 -1.33 2.33
CA TYR A 68 3.11 -2.11 1.12
C TYR A 68 4.54 -1.99 0.60
N VAL A 69 5.20 -3.11 0.38
CA VAL A 69 6.50 -3.16 -0.29
C VAL A 69 6.32 -3.90 -1.60
N ALA A 70 6.27 -3.13 -2.70
CA ALA A 70 6.18 -3.68 -4.03
C ALA A 70 7.56 -3.81 -4.65
N HIS A 71 7.93 -5.03 -5.03
CA HIS A 71 9.17 -5.32 -5.70
C HIS A 71 8.89 -5.77 -7.13
N ARG A 72 9.51 -5.12 -8.10
CA ARG A 72 9.36 -5.44 -9.52
C ARG A 72 10.71 -5.75 -10.10
N PHE A 73 10.79 -6.88 -10.75
CA PHE A 73 11.97 -7.35 -11.43
C PHE A 73 12.01 -6.88 -12.89
N GLY A 74 13.17 -6.88 -13.50
CA GLY A 74 13.36 -6.56 -14.90
C GLY A 74 12.82 -7.65 -15.83
N SER A 75 13.10 -7.51 -17.13
CA SER A 75 12.67 -8.48 -18.13
C SER A 75 13.37 -9.82 -17.98
N ILE A 76 12.61 -10.91 -18.07
CA ILE A 76 13.14 -12.29 -18.09
C ILE A 76 13.90 -12.62 -19.38
N ASN A 77 13.77 -11.79 -20.43
CA ASN A 77 14.35 -12.04 -21.76
C ASN A 77 15.88 -12.09 -21.77
N GLY A 78 16.53 -11.51 -20.76
CA GLY A 78 17.98 -11.56 -20.61
C GLY A 78 18.51 -12.93 -20.15
N GLY A 79 17.62 -13.84 -19.76
CA GLY A 79 17.96 -15.18 -19.27
C GLY A 79 18.94 -15.15 -18.10
N ILE A 80 19.88 -16.10 -18.10
CA ILE A 80 20.87 -16.24 -17.02
C ILE A 80 21.79 -15.02 -16.91
N LYS A 81 22.04 -14.29 -18.00
CA LYS A 81 22.90 -13.09 -17.99
C LYS A 81 22.39 -11.96 -17.09
N THR A 82 21.09 -11.87 -16.88
CA THR A 82 20.44 -10.89 -16.01
C THR A 82 19.77 -11.55 -14.82
N LEU A 83 20.15 -12.78 -14.53
CA LEU A 83 19.49 -13.64 -13.54
C LEU A 83 17.96 -13.59 -13.68
N PHE A 84 17.47 -13.74 -14.93
CA PHE A 84 16.03 -13.64 -15.29
C PHE A 84 15.37 -12.31 -14.86
N GLY A 85 16.13 -11.22 -14.90
CA GLY A 85 15.67 -9.89 -14.53
C GLY A 85 15.81 -9.54 -13.04
N LEU A 86 16.37 -10.43 -12.22
CA LEU A 86 16.57 -10.17 -10.79
C LEU A 86 17.63 -9.08 -10.52
N ASP A 87 18.60 -8.90 -11.43
CA ASP A 87 19.63 -7.86 -11.29
C ASP A 87 19.10 -6.44 -11.40
N ILE A 88 17.91 -6.26 -12.00
CA ILE A 88 17.25 -4.97 -12.13
C ILE A 88 15.97 -5.01 -11.33
N ALA A 89 16.05 -4.52 -10.10
CA ALA A 89 14.90 -4.48 -9.22
C ALA A 89 14.45 -3.05 -8.95
N ASN A 90 13.15 -2.81 -9.09
CA ASN A 90 12.50 -1.58 -8.69
C ASN A 90 11.64 -1.81 -7.46
N THR A 91 11.97 -1.12 -6.38
CA THR A 91 11.23 -1.22 -5.11
C THR A 91 10.38 0.04 -4.92
N LYS A 92 9.11 -0.16 -4.60
CA LYS A 92 8.20 0.90 -4.20
C LYS A 92 7.69 0.60 -2.79
N ILE A 93 7.90 1.54 -1.88
CA ILE A 93 7.35 1.50 -0.53
C ILE A 93 6.12 2.41 -0.53
N GLU A 94 4.99 1.87 -0.08
CA GLU A 94 3.72 2.61 0.00
C GLU A 94 3.10 2.42 1.37
N MET A 95 2.57 3.49 1.92
CA MET A 95 1.78 3.50 3.14
C MET A 95 0.39 4.00 2.84
N PHE A 96 -0.63 3.32 3.37
CA PHE A 96 -2.02 3.73 3.30
C PHE A 96 -2.59 3.84 4.70
N TYR A 97 -3.25 4.94 5.01
CA TYR A 97 -3.87 5.17 6.29
C TYR A 97 -5.34 5.55 6.13
N GLY A 98 -6.21 4.81 6.80
CA GLY A 98 -7.64 5.09 6.87
C GLY A 98 -7.94 6.20 7.86
N ILE A 99 -8.28 7.37 7.36
CA ILE A 99 -8.75 8.50 8.21
C ILE A 99 -10.17 8.21 8.69
N SER A 100 -10.98 7.66 7.81
CA SER A 100 -12.33 7.18 8.10
C SER A 100 -12.62 5.93 7.26
N ASP A 101 -13.76 5.28 7.48
CA ASP A 101 -14.15 4.10 6.69
C ASP A 101 -14.43 4.42 5.22
N ASN A 102 -14.54 5.70 4.87
CA ASN A 102 -14.78 6.17 3.51
C ASN A 102 -13.63 6.97 2.92
N PHE A 103 -12.59 7.30 3.70
CA PHE A 103 -11.49 8.15 3.23
C PHE A 103 -10.13 7.64 3.69
N GLN A 104 -9.27 7.39 2.72
CA GLN A 104 -7.89 6.91 2.88
C GLN A 104 -6.92 7.91 2.26
N ILE A 105 -5.81 8.15 2.93
CA ILE A 105 -4.64 8.81 2.36
C ILE A 105 -3.52 7.81 2.16
N GLY A 106 -2.63 8.09 1.24
CA GLY A 106 -1.45 7.27 1.03
C GLY A 106 -0.24 8.10 0.61
N PHE A 107 0.92 7.56 0.95
CA PHE A 107 2.20 8.10 0.54
C PHE A 107 3.07 6.97 0.00
N SER A 108 3.84 7.22 -1.05
CA SER A 108 4.78 6.23 -1.54
C SER A 108 6.02 6.85 -2.15
N ARG A 109 7.09 6.03 -2.20
CA ARG A 109 8.33 6.33 -2.90
C ARG A 109 8.79 5.13 -3.69
N GLU A 110 9.08 5.36 -4.97
CA GLU A 110 9.67 4.40 -5.88
C GLU A 110 11.17 4.64 -6.01
N SER A 111 11.98 3.57 -6.00
CA SER A 111 13.45 3.68 -5.96
C SER A 111 14.05 4.05 -7.33
N LEU A 112 13.62 3.40 -8.42
CA LEU A 112 14.25 3.55 -9.75
C LEU A 112 14.07 4.96 -10.33
N LYS A 113 12.83 5.44 -10.39
CA LYS A 113 12.51 6.78 -10.88
C LYS A 113 12.48 7.83 -9.80
N LYS A 114 12.82 7.46 -8.55
CA LYS A 114 12.77 8.36 -7.38
C LYS A 114 11.45 9.13 -7.29
N THR A 115 10.33 8.51 -7.67
CA THR A 115 9.02 9.15 -7.69
C THR A 115 8.39 9.11 -6.32
N TYR A 116 7.99 10.27 -5.83
CA TYR A 116 7.15 10.43 -4.66
C TYR A 116 5.69 10.54 -5.09
N THR A 117 4.81 9.87 -4.37
CA THR A 117 3.37 9.92 -4.65
C THR A 117 2.60 10.20 -3.37
N ILE A 118 1.73 11.19 -3.40
CA ILE A 118 0.68 11.39 -2.41
C ILE A 118 -0.62 10.99 -3.08
N ASN A 119 -1.46 10.22 -2.39
CA ASN A 119 -2.73 9.78 -2.95
C ASN A 119 -3.87 9.85 -1.94
N PHE A 120 -5.07 9.95 -2.48
CA PHE A 120 -6.33 9.99 -1.74
C PHE A 120 -7.29 9.03 -2.40
N LYS A 121 -7.97 8.22 -1.61
CA LYS A 121 -9.06 7.35 -2.07
C LYS A 121 -10.30 7.63 -1.24
N ASN A 122 -11.39 7.93 -1.93
CA ASN A 122 -12.68 8.19 -1.32
C ASN A 122 -13.68 7.13 -1.81
N LYS A 123 -14.23 6.37 -0.89
CA LYS A 123 -15.31 5.42 -1.16
C LYS A 123 -16.64 6.18 -1.19
N ILE A 124 -17.36 6.06 -2.31
CA ILE A 124 -18.66 6.70 -2.52
C ILE A 124 -19.76 5.73 -2.13
N THR A 125 -19.66 4.46 -2.60
CA THR A 125 -20.63 3.41 -2.29
C THR A 125 -19.94 2.10 -2.00
N SER A 126 -20.61 1.25 -1.25
CA SER A 126 -20.24 -0.15 -1.02
C SER A 126 -21.32 -1.04 -1.61
N GLN A 127 -20.90 -2.20 -2.13
CA GLN A 127 -21.82 -3.22 -2.60
C GLN A 127 -22.61 -3.79 -1.42
N GLU A 128 -23.90 -3.59 -1.46
CA GLU A 128 -24.88 -4.06 -0.48
C GLU A 128 -26.07 -4.68 -1.20
N SER A 129 -27.04 -5.23 -0.44
CA SER A 129 -28.24 -5.85 -1.01
C SER A 129 -29.02 -4.92 -1.94
N ASN A 130 -29.03 -3.61 -1.66
CA ASN A 130 -29.80 -2.62 -2.41
C ASN A 130 -28.97 -1.87 -3.47
N PHE A 131 -27.65 -2.01 -3.45
CA PHE A 131 -26.77 -1.36 -4.42
C PHE A 131 -25.62 -2.30 -4.80
N PRO A 132 -25.56 -2.79 -6.06
CA PRO A 132 -24.69 -3.89 -6.43
C PRO A 132 -23.24 -3.50 -6.71
N LEU A 133 -22.83 -2.24 -6.56
CA LEU A 133 -21.51 -1.76 -6.97
C LEU A 133 -20.74 -1.11 -5.81
N ASN A 134 -19.44 -1.36 -5.79
CA ASN A 134 -18.48 -0.53 -5.05
C ASN A 134 -17.99 0.56 -5.98
N ILE A 135 -18.10 1.82 -5.56
CA ILE A 135 -17.59 2.97 -6.31
C ILE A 135 -16.64 3.76 -5.42
N SER A 136 -15.47 4.06 -5.94
CA SER A 136 -14.47 4.90 -5.28
C SER A 136 -13.81 5.84 -6.26
N ILE A 137 -13.40 7.02 -5.79
CA ILE A 137 -12.55 7.95 -6.53
C ILE A 137 -11.15 7.86 -5.96
N TYR A 138 -10.17 7.71 -6.84
CA TYR A 138 -8.75 7.73 -6.52
C TYR A 138 -8.09 8.90 -7.20
N ASN A 139 -7.34 9.68 -6.43
CA ASN A 139 -6.53 10.78 -6.94
C ASN A 139 -5.10 10.60 -6.46
N SER A 140 -4.13 10.89 -7.32
CA SER A 140 -2.73 10.93 -6.93
C SER A 140 -1.98 12.08 -7.56
N PHE A 141 -1.06 12.63 -6.78
CA PHE A 141 -0.03 13.55 -7.23
C PHE A 141 1.31 12.84 -7.17
N ASN A 142 2.01 12.81 -8.30
CA ASN A 142 3.28 12.13 -8.46
C ASN A 142 4.35 13.15 -8.83
N TYR A 143 5.47 13.15 -8.09
CA TYR A 143 6.61 13.99 -8.36
C TYR A 143 7.86 13.13 -8.60
N ASN A 144 8.45 13.28 -9.77
CA ASN A 144 9.68 12.59 -10.13
C ASN A 144 10.90 13.43 -9.75
N SER A 145 11.68 12.97 -8.77
CA SER A 145 12.89 13.66 -8.29
C SER A 145 14.17 13.13 -8.94
N SER A 146 14.08 12.32 -10.00
CA SER A 146 15.25 11.76 -10.68
C SER A 146 15.93 12.80 -11.56
N ASP A 147 17.25 12.88 -11.46
CA ASP A 147 18.07 13.71 -12.33
C ASP A 147 18.24 13.11 -13.74
N PHE A 148 17.87 11.83 -13.91
CA PHE A 148 17.97 11.09 -15.18
C PHE A 148 16.76 11.28 -16.09
N LEU A 149 15.75 12.05 -15.69
CA LEU A 149 14.52 12.21 -16.47
C LEU A 149 14.81 12.87 -17.84
N ALA A 150 15.67 13.88 -17.86
CA ALA A 150 16.19 14.50 -19.08
C ALA A 150 17.61 15.03 -18.78
N PRO A 151 18.67 14.23 -19.06
CA PRO A 151 20.04 14.65 -18.79
C PRO A 151 20.38 15.95 -19.54
N GLY A 152 20.91 16.93 -18.81
CA GLY A 152 21.29 18.23 -19.38
C GLY A 152 20.15 19.23 -19.61
N VAL A 153 18.93 18.89 -19.24
CA VAL A 153 17.77 19.80 -19.28
C VAL A 153 17.34 20.15 -17.85
N ASP A 154 17.24 21.44 -17.57
CA ASP A 154 16.69 21.90 -16.31
C ASP A 154 15.16 21.84 -16.36
N LEU A 155 14.60 20.80 -15.76
CA LEU A 155 13.16 20.56 -15.72
C LEU A 155 12.51 21.34 -14.58
N SER A 156 11.46 22.07 -14.91
CA SER A 156 10.64 22.75 -13.93
C SER A 156 9.88 21.78 -13.02
N PHE A 157 9.29 22.29 -11.94
CA PHE A 157 8.44 21.47 -11.05
C PHE A 157 7.25 20.84 -11.80
N SER A 158 6.64 21.58 -12.74
CA SER A 158 5.51 21.07 -13.53
C SER A 158 5.90 19.91 -14.44
N ASP A 159 7.10 19.96 -15.04
CA ASP A 159 7.59 18.90 -15.93
C ASP A 159 7.86 17.58 -15.18
N ARG A 160 8.10 17.69 -13.88
CA ARG A 160 8.34 16.54 -12.97
C ARG A 160 7.08 16.03 -12.30
N SER A 161 5.94 16.70 -12.49
CA SER A 161 4.70 16.47 -11.75
C SER A 161 3.63 15.87 -12.64
N ILE A 162 2.93 14.83 -12.12
CA ILE A 162 1.82 14.19 -12.82
C ILE A 162 0.64 14.08 -11.85
N PHE A 163 -0.51 14.55 -12.30
CA PHE A 163 -1.79 14.36 -11.63
C PHE A 163 -2.54 13.20 -12.27
N LEU A 164 -3.12 12.32 -11.46
CA LEU A 164 -3.96 11.22 -11.92
C LEU A 164 -5.26 11.22 -11.12
N SER A 165 -6.37 11.13 -11.83
CA SER A 165 -7.70 10.91 -11.25
C SER A 165 -8.34 9.69 -11.92
N GLN A 166 -8.92 8.80 -11.11
CA GLN A 166 -9.54 7.56 -11.57
C GLN A 166 -10.85 7.32 -10.84
N LEU A 167 -11.86 6.90 -11.59
CA LEU A 167 -13.09 6.34 -11.05
C LEU A 167 -12.93 4.82 -11.01
N LEU A 168 -13.08 4.22 -9.82
CA LEU A 168 -12.99 2.79 -9.61
C LEU A 168 -14.40 2.25 -9.41
N ILE A 169 -14.86 1.38 -10.30
CA ILE A 169 -16.19 0.74 -10.22
C ILE A 169 -15.97 -0.75 -10.18
N SER A 170 -16.37 -1.41 -9.10
CA SER A 170 -16.20 -2.85 -8.98
C SER A 170 -17.45 -3.55 -8.47
N ASN A 171 -17.53 -4.83 -8.81
CA ASN A 171 -18.59 -5.73 -8.35
C ASN A 171 -18.00 -7.08 -7.99
N ARG A 172 -18.44 -7.64 -6.89
CA ARG A 172 -18.21 -9.04 -6.53
C ARG A 172 -19.43 -9.86 -6.96
N ILE A 173 -19.31 -10.57 -8.08
CA ILE A 173 -20.38 -11.37 -8.64
C ILE A 173 -20.58 -12.64 -7.82
N SER A 174 -19.47 -13.25 -7.36
CA SER A 174 -19.49 -14.45 -6.54
C SER A 174 -18.27 -14.49 -5.62
N GLU A 175 -18.15 -15.51 -4.78
CA GLU A 175 -16.97 -15.70 -3.94
C GLU A 175 -15.66 -15.84 -4.72
N LYS A 176 -15.75 -16.31 -5.97
CA LYS A 176 -14.61 -16.60 -6.84
C LYS A 176 -14.41 -15.58 -7.96
N LEU A 177 -15.41 -14.72 -8.21
CA LEU A 177 -15.39 -13.80 -9.36
C LEU A 177 -15.72 -12.38 -8.94
N SER A 178 -14.78 -11.50 -9.20
CA SER A 178 -14.96 -10.03 -9.09
C SER A 178 -14.39 -9.36 -10.32
N PHE A 179 -14.97 -8.24 -10.72
CA PHE A 179 -14.42 -7.41 -11.79
C PHE A 179 -14.35 -5.94 -11.39
N GLN A 180 -13.53 -5.18 -12.09
CA GLN A 180 -13.42 -3.75 -11.92
C GLN A 180 -13.23 -3.07 -13.26
N LEU A 181 -13.91 -1.94 -13.42
CA LEU A 181 -13.67 -0.96 -14.47
C LEU A 181 -13.01 0.28 -13.87
N THR A 182 -12.06 0.83 -14.62
CA THR A 182 -11.28 2.00 -14.19
C THR A 182 -11.12 2.91 -15.41
N PRO A 183 -12.16 3.68 -15.75
CA PRO A 183 -12.09 4.67 -16.84
C PRO A 183 -11.19 5.84 -16.50
#